data_429690c711909990ec88bcc024b4970f
#
_entry.id   429690c711909990ec88bcc024b4970f
#
_cell.length_a   1.000
_cell.length_b   1.000
_cell.length_c   1.000
_cell.angle_alpha   90.00
_cell.angle_beta   90.00
_cell.angle_gamma   90.00
#
_symmetry.space_group_name_H-M   'P 1'
#
loop_
_entity.id
_entity.type
_entity.pdbx_description
1 polymer ?
#
loop_
_entity_poly.entity_id
_entity_poly.type
_entity_poly.pdbx_seq_one_letter_code
_entity_poly.pdbx_strand_id
1 'polypeptide(L)'
;MLLLFRLACIIHKTKVNPAYRPIVIIEEPELNLHPKLQSRLADLFLGVHRKHGVEFIIETHSEYAIRKTQALVKVNEFEVPPNENPFTIVYFDKDGLSTWKMKYRPDGRFENEFGEGFYDISGNLTLDLI
;
A
#
# COMPACT_ATOMS: atom_id res chain seq x y z
N MET A 1 7.33 14.73 -7.78
CA MET A 1 6.58 15.62 -8.71
C MET A 1 6.04 14.88 -9.96
N LEU A 2 6.83 14.07 -10.62
CA LEU A 2 6.41 13.34 -11.84
C LEU A 2 5.22 12.41 -11.59
N LEU A 3 5.18 11.68 -10.49
CA LEU A 3 4.07 10.79 -10.12
C LEU A 3 2.74 11.53 -10.04
N LEU A 4 2.70 12.64 -9.29
CA LEU A 4 1.46 13.43 -9.12
C LEU A 4 0.96 14.01 -10.44
N PHE A 5 1.85 14.46 -11.30
CA PHE A 5 1.48 14.94 -12.61
C PHE A 5 0.86 13.84 -13.49
N ARG A 6 1.50 12.66 -13.51
CA ARG A 6 0.96 11.51 -14.26
C ARG A 6 -0.39 11.06 -13.73
N LEU A 7 -0.57 11.01 -12.41
CA LEU A 7 -1.86 10.70 -11.80
C LEU A 7 -2.94 11.73 -12.17
N ALA A 8 -2.61 13.02 -12.17
CA ALA A 8 -3.53 14.07 -12.59
C ALA A 8 -4.01 13.89 -14.05
N CYS A 9 -3.10 13.51 -14.96
CA CYS A 9 -3.45 13.21 -16.36
C CYS A 9 -4.37 11.98 -16.46
N ILE A 10 -4.11 10.93 -15.67
CA ILE A 10 -4.95 9.73 -15.65
C ILE A 10 -6.34 10.05 -15.10
N ILE A 11 -6.42 10.78 -14.00
CA ILE A 11 -7.67 11.24 -13.39
C ILE A 11 -8.48 12.08 -14.38
N HIS A 12 -7.83 12.96 -15.13
CA HIS A 12 -8.50 13.73 -16.18
C HIS A 12 -9.16 12.81 -17.22
N LYS A 13 -8.43 11.79 -17.70
CA LYS A 13 -8.96 10.82 -18.66
C LYS A 13 -10.15 10.04 -18.11
N THR A 14 -10.15 9.64 -16.83
CA THR A 14 -11.29 8.95 -16.23
C THR A 14 -12.53 9.84 -16.13
N LYS A 15 -12.35 11.14 -15.93
CA LYS A 15 -13.47 12.11 -15.94
C LYS A 15 -14.07 12.31 -17.34
N VAL A 16 -13.23 12.34 -18.37
CA VAL A 16 -13.67 12.51 -19.76
C VAL A 16 -14.34 11.23 -20.28
N ASN A 17 -13.86 10.07 -19.90
CA ASN A 17 -14.44 8.78 -20.26
C ASN A 17 -14.68 7.90 -19.02
N PRO A 18 -15.90 7.88 -18.49
CA PRO A 18 -16.23 7.07 -17.30
C PRO A 18 -16.07 5.56 -17.47
N ALA A 19 -15.99 5.06 -18.70
CA ALA A 19 -15.73 3.64 -18.98
C ALA A 19 -14.23 3.29 -18.93
N TYR A 20 -13.36 4.29 -18.88
CA TYR A 20 -11.92 4.09 -18.81
C TYR A 20 -11.52 3.62 -17.41
N ARG A 21 -10.96 2.42 -17.29
CA ARG A 21 -10.51 1.78 -16.04
C ARG A 21 -9.00 1.51 -16.14
N PRO A 22 -8.16 2.49 -15.82
CA PRO A 22 -6.71 2.32 -15.92
C PRO A 22 -6.16 1.47 -14.79
N ILE A 23 -5.16 0.65 -15.12
CA ILE A 23 -4.26 0.01 -14.16
C ILE A 23 -2.93 0.77 -14.22
N VAL A 24 -2.45 1.22 -13.07
CA VAL A 24 -1.20 1.97 -12.95
C VAL A 24 -0.19 1.13 -12.20
N ILE A 25 0.93 0.83 -12.83
CA ILE A 25 2.04 0.09 -12.23
C ILE A 25 3.08 1.10 -11.76
N ILE A 26 3.49 1.02 -10.50
CA ILE A 26 4.45 1.95 -9.89
C ILE A 26 5.48 1.15 -9.10
N GLU A 27 6.73 1.43 -9.35
CA GLU A 27 7.87 0.90 -8.59
C GLU A 27 8.39 1.98 -7.64
N GLU A 28 8.63 1.61 -6.39
CA GLU A 28 9.24 2.43 -5.34
C GLU A 28 8.69 3.88 -5.25
N PRO A 29 7.38 4.09 -5.11
CA PRO A 29 6.81 5.44 -5.04
C PRO A 29 7.30 6.24 -3.83
N GLU A 30 7.87 5.57 -2.83
CA GLU A 30 8.44 6.15 -1.62
C GLU A 30 9.84 6.74 -1.81
N LEU A 31 10.51 6.49 -2.93
CA LEU A 31 11.88 6.91 -3.17
C LEU A 31 12.04 8.43 -2.97
N ASN A 32 13.03 8.81 -2.16
CA ASN A 32 13.30 10.21 -1.78
C ASN A 32 12.20 10.91 -0.97
N LEU A 33 11.22 10.17 -0.43
CA LEU A 33 10.20 10.73 0.44
C LEU A 33 10.57 10.59 1.92
N HIS A 34 10.30 11.64 2.68
CA HIS A 34 10.35 11.57 4.14
C HIS A 34 9.34 10.54 4.67
N PRO A 35 9.62 9.76 5.74
CA PRO A 35 8.73 8.74 6.29
C PRO A 35 7.27 9.19 6.46
N LYS A 36 7.04 10.41 6.92
CA LYS A 36 5.71 11.00 7.03
C LYS A 36 4.97 11.07 5.68
N LEU A 37 5.68 11.31 4.60
CA LEU A 37 5.09 11.34 3.25
C LEU A 37 4.90 9.93 2.70
N GLN A 38 5.79 9.00 3.02
CA GLN A 38 5.64 7.59 2.65
C GLN A 38 4.34 7.01 3.23
N SER A 39 4.02 7.31 4.49
CA SER A 39 2.75 6.88 5.10
C SER A 39 1.51 7.45 4.41
N ARG A 40 1.62 8.57 3.70
CA ARG A 40 0.51 9.17 2.96
C ARG A 40 0.26 8.59 1.58
N LEU A 41 1.18 7.78 1.07
CA LEU A 41 1.00 7.13 -0.24
C LEU A 41 -0.22 6.22 -0.26
N ALA A 42 -0.45 5.46 0.81
CA ALA A 42 -1.63 4.60 0.89
C ALA A 42 -2.95 5.40 0.89
N ASP A 43 -3.00 6.56 1.56
CA ASP A 43 -4.16 7.46 1.50
C ASP A 43 -4.40 7.98 0.07
N LEU A 44 -3.32 8.37 -0.61
CA LEU A 44 -3.38 8.88 -1.97
C LEU A 44 -3.94 7.82 -2.93
N PHE A 45 -3.36 6.63 -2.93
CA PHE A 45 -3.77 5.56 -3.84
C PHE A 45 -5.19 5.09 -3.57
N LEU A 46 -5.56 4.91 -2.30
CA LEU A 46 -6.93 4.56 -1.92
C LEU A 46 -7.93 5.64 -2.33
N GLY A 47 -7.61 6.91 -2.12
CA GLY A 47 -8.46 8.03 -2.50
C GLY A 47 -8.69 8.10 -4.00
N VAL A 48 -7.63 7.94 -4.80
CA VAL A 48 -7.72 7.93 -6.26
C VAL A 48 -8.49 6.70 -6.77
N HIS A 49 -8.24 5.52 -6.18
CA HIS A 49 -8.98 4.30 -6.51
C HIS A 49 -10.49 4.48 -6.29
N ARG A 50 -10.89 4.89 -5.08
CA ARG A 50 -12.30 5.05 -4.72
C ARG A 50 -13.01 6.11 -5.55
N LYS A 51 -12.36 7.22 -5.80
CA LYS A 51 -12.98 8.37 -6.47
C LYS A 51 -12.97 8.24 -7.99
N HIS A 52 -12.00 7.57 -8.56
CA HIS A 52 -11.77 7.57 -10.00
C HIS A 52 -11.70 6.17 -10.64
N GLY A 53 -11.83 5.10 -9.84
CA GLY A 53 -11.78 3.73 -10.34
C GLY A 53 -10.42 3.33 -10.93
N VAL A 54 -9.34 3.99 -10.51
CA VAL A 54 -7.98 3.62 -10.91
C VAL A 54 -7.50 2.46 -10.07
N GLU A 55 -7.00 1.41 -10.70
CA GLU A 55 -6.34 0.31 -10.00
C GLU A 55 -4.83 0.52 -9.98
N PHE A 56 -4.18 0.06 -8.90
CA PHE A 56 -2.75 0.21 -8.70
C PHE A 56 -2.09 -1.14 -8.45
N ILE A 57 -0.95 -1.36 -9.10
CA ILE A 57 0.02 -2.39 -8.77
C ILE A 57 1.28 -1.66 -8.31
N ILE A 58 1.66 -1.83 -7.05
CA ILE A 58 2.73 -1.05 -6.44
C ILE A 58 3.77 -1.99 -5.88
N GLU A 59 5.00 -1.86 -6.33
CA GLU A 59 6.17 -2.42 -5.66
C GLU A 59 6.69 -1.40 -4.66
N THR A 60 6.90 -1.82 -3.42
CA THR A 60 7.38 -0.93 -2.36
C THR A 60 8.18 -1.68 -1.29
N HIS A 61 9.19 -1.01 -0.75
CA HIS A 61 9.94 -1.42 0.42
C HIS A 61 9.57 -0.61 1.67
N SER A 62 8.56 0.26 1.58
CA SER A 62 8.17 1.14 2.66
C SER A 62 7.31 0.45 3.72
N GLU A 63 7.89 0.17 4.87
CA GLU A 63 7.16 -0.25 6.07
C GLU A 63 6.04 0.76 6.43
N TYR A 64 6.29 2.05 6.26
CA TYR A 64 5.32 3.10 6.58
C TYR A 64 4.09 3.06 5.68
N ALA A 65 4.27 2.79 4.38
CA ALA A 65 3.15 2.63 3.46
C ALA A 65 2.31 1.40 3.83
N ILE A 66 2.94 0.28 4.15
CA ILE A 66 2.26 -0.96 4.55
C ILE A 66 1.52 -0.78 5.89
N ARG A 67 2.16 -0.21 6.92
CA ARG A 67 1.50 0.08 8.21
C ARG A 67 0.31 1.01 8.06
N LYS A 68 0.38 1.93 7.10
CA LYS A 68 -0.76 2.81 6.81
C LYS A 68 -1.94 2.04 6.23
N THR A 69 -1.73 1.04 5.39
CA THR A 69 -2.84 0.18 4.91
C THR A 69 -3.52 -0.54 6.08
N GLN A 70 -2.76 -1.03 7.05
CA GLN A 70 -3.30 -1.65 8.27
C GLN A 70 -4.17 -0.68 9.07
N ALA A 71 -3.70 0.55 9.25
CA ALA A 71 -4.47 1.59 9.93
C ALA A 71 -5.75 1.95 9.17
N LEU A 72 -5.70 1.99 7.84
CA LEU A 72 -6.87 2.26 7.00
C LEU A 72 -7.90 1.12 7.06
N VAL A 73 -7.45 -0.13 7.10
CA VAL A 73 -8.34 -1.29 7.28
C VAL A 73 -9.05 -1.20 8.64
N LYS A 74 -8.33 -0.88 9.70
CA LYS A 74 -8.89 -0.74 11.05
C LYS A 74 -9.91 0.39 11.16
N VAL A 75 -9.58 1.59 10.64
CA VAL A 75 -10.40 2.81 10.80
C VAL A 75 -11.64 2.77 9.93
N ASN A 76 -11.51 2.23 8.73
CA ASN A 76 -12.64 2.22 7.81
C ASN A 76 -13.67 1.16 8.20
N GLU A 77 -13.37 0.30 9.26
CA GLU A 77 -14.25 -0.81 9.58
C GLU A 77 -15.00 -1.17 8.30
N PHE A 78 -14.28 -1.59 7.25
CA PHE A 78 -14.92 -1.70 5.94
C PHE A 78 -16.22 -2.44 6.20
N GLU A 79 -17.34 -1.69 6.33
CA GLU A 79 -18.71 -2.21 6.55
C GLU A 79 -19.11 -3.20 5.47
N VAL A 80 -18.15 -3.46 4.67
CA VAL A 80 -18.11 -4.27 3.50
C VAL A 80 -17.54 -5.62 3.89
N PRO A 81 -18.15 -6.70 3.44
CA PRO A 81 -17.68 -8.06 3.73
C PRO A 81 -16.16 -8.18 3.56
N PRO A 82 -15.48 -9.05 4.31
CA PRO A 82 -14.02 -9.21 4.25
C PRO A 82 -13.43 -9.38 2.84
N ASN A 83 -14.31 -9.65 1.87
CA ASN A 83 -13.96 -9.82 0.46
C ASN A 83 -13.76 -8.50 -0.31
N GLU A 84 -14.02 -7.35 0.31
CA GLU A 84 -13.94 -6.05 -0.37
C GLU A 84 -12.87 -5.12 0.19
N ASN A 85 -11.90 -5.66 0.96
CA ASN A 85 -10.72 -4.92 1.32
C ASN A 85 -9.98 -4.53 0.03
N PRO A 86 -9.82 -3.22 -0.26
CA PRO A 86 -9.18 -2.76 -1.49
C PRO A 86 -7.68 -3.05 -1.54
N PHE A 87 -7.09 -3.44 -0.40
CA PHE A 87 -5.67 -3.74 -0.33
C PHE A 87 -5.41 -5.23 -0.47
N THR A 88 -4.53 -5.58 -1.41
CA THR A 88 -3.91 -6.90 -1.52
C THR A 88 -2.41 -6.72 -1.42
N ILE A 89 -1.78 -7.39 -0.47
CA ILE A 89 -0.33 -7.37 -0.29
C ILE A 89 0.21 -8.77 -0.55
N VAL A 90 1.16 -8.83 -1.47
CA VAL A 90 1.95 -10.03 -1.75
C VAL A 90 3.38 -9.75 -1.32
N TYR A 91 3.89 -10.56 -0.41
CA TYR A 91 5.27 -10.48 0.03
C TYR A 91 6.15 -11.43 -0.77
N PHE A 92 7.30 -10.93 -1.18
CA PHE A 92 8.36 -11.69 -1.84
C PHE A 92 9.53 -11.79 -0.87
N ASP A 93 9.90 -13.00 -0.50
CA ASP A 93 11.02 -13.19 0.40
C ASP A 93 12.37 -12.93 -0.29
N LYS A 94 13.39 -12.70 0.50
CA LYS A 94 14.77 -12.41 0.03
C LYS A 94 15.41 -13.55 -0.78
N ASP A 95 14.89 -14.76 -0.69
CA ASP A 95 15.30 -15.87 -1.56
C ASP A 95 14.80 -15.72 -3.01
N GLY A 96 13.86 -14.79 -3.26
CA GLY A 96 13.25 -14.52 -4.56
C GLY A 96 12.34 -15.64 -5.08
N LEU A 97 12.14 -16.68 -4.30
CA LEU A 97 11.37 -17.88 -4.67
C LEU A 97 10.09 -18.00 -3.83
N SER A 98 10.17 -17.67 -2.55
CA SER A 98 9.06 -17.77 -1.63
C SER A 98 8.19 -16.52 -1.69
N THR A 99 6.90 -16.70 -1.95
CA THR A 99 5.92 -15.61 -1.99
C THR A 99 4.65 -16.01 -1.26
N TRP A 100 4.05 -15.06 -0.55
CA TRP A 100 2.73 -15.29 0.05
C TRP A 100 1.91 -14.02 0.16
N LYS A 101 0.59 -14.20 0.15
CA LYS A 101 -0.36 -13.11 0.35
C LYS A 101 -0.54 -12.84 1.84
N MET A 102 -0.40 -11.58 2.23
CA MET A 102 -0.70 -11.12 3.58
C MET A 102 -2.21 -11.07 3.79
N LYS A 103 -2.68 -11.66 4.89
CA LYS A 103 -4.10 -11.72 5.24
C LYS A 103 -4.41 -10.71 6.33
N TYR A 104 -5.28 -9.77 6.04
CA TYR A 104 -5.74 -8.81 7.03
C TYR A 104 -6.77 -9.42 7.99
N ARG A 105 -6.63 -9.07 9.27
CA ARG A 105 -7.66 -9.24 10.28
C ARG A 105 -8.56 -7.99 10.31
N PRO A 106 -9.78 -8.07 10.87
CA PRO A 106 -10.68 -6.92 11.00
C PRO A 106 -10.05 -5.75 11.78
N ASP A 107 -9.14 -6.02 12.71
CA ASP A 107 -8.41 -5.01 13.48
C ASP A 107 -7.24 -4.37 12.71
N GLY A 108 -7.06 -4.71 11.44
CA GLY A 108 -5.99 -4.21 10.56
C GLY A 108 -4.65 -4.92 10.72
N ARG A 109 -4.50 -5.81 11.69
CA ARG A 109 -3.29 -6.64 11.81
C ARG A 109 -3.26 -7.70 10.71
N PHE A 110 -2.10 -8.25 10.46
CA PHE A 110 -1.97 -9.43 9.61
C PHE A 110 -2.12 -10.72 10.43
N GLU A 111 -2.67 -11.74 9.81
CA GLU A 111 -2.73 -13.10 10.39
C GLU A 111 -1.39 -13.80 10.28
N ASN A 112 -0.66 -13.54 9.20
CA ASN A 112 0.66 -14.09 8.90
C ASN A 112 1.74 -13.01 9.04
N GLU A 113 2.99 -13.45 9.10
CA GLU A 113 4.14 -12.58 9.29
C GLU A 113 4.89 -12.37 7.96
N PHE A 114 5.58 -11.25 7.87
CA PHE A 114 6.59 -11.02 6.83
C PHE A 114 7.83 -11.86 7.12
N GLY A 115 8.66 -12.07 6.11
CA GLY A 115 9.96 -12.67 6.30
C GLY A 115 10.87 -11.82 7.20
N GLU A 116 11.88 -12.46 7.75
CA GLU A 116 12.89 -11.82 8.60
C GLU A 116 13.50 -10.60 7.92
N GLY A 117 13.64 -9.52 8.65
CA GLY A 117 14.31 -8.30 8.18
C GLY A 117 13.39 -7.25 7.54
N PHE A 118 12.07 -7.44 7.56
CA PHE A 118 11.15 -6.42 7.04
C PHE A 118 10.60 -5.47 8.13
N TYR A 119 10.02 -6.02 9.20
CA TYR A 119 9.45 -5.22 10.29
C TYR A 119 10.27 -5.24 11.59
N ASP A 120 11.08 -6.23 11.76
CA ASP A 120 11.81 -6.51 12.98
C ASP A 120 13.07 -5.66 13.16
N ILE A 121 13.66 -5.15 12.08
CA ILE A 121 14.93 -4.41 12.14
C ILE A 121 14.82 -3.16 13.02
N SER A 122 13.80 -2.34 12.84
CA SER A 122 13.64 -1.11 13.63
C SER A 122 13.41 -1.40 15.12
N GLY A 123 12.66 -2.46 15.44
CA GLY A 123 12.43 -2.93 16.80
C GLY A 123 13.72 -3.46 17.43
N ASN A 124 14.44 -4.30 16.73
CA ASN A 124 15.69 -4.90 17.20
C ASN A 124 16.77 -3.83 17.45
N LEU A 125 16.95 -2.89 16.50
CA LEU A 125 17.89 -1.78 16.69
C LEU A 125 17.54 -0.89 17.90
N THR A 126 16.25 -0.73 18.20
CA THR A 126 15.82 0.00 19.40
C THR A 126 16.17 -0.75 20.67
N LEU A 127 16.06 -2.07 20.67
CA LEU A 127 16.45 -2.91 21.83
C LEU A 127 17.95 -2.90 22.05
N ASP A 128 18.76 -2.80 20.99
CA ASP A 128 20.23 -2.71 21.10
C ASP A 128 20.71 -1.38 21.71
N LEU A 129 19.83 -0.37 21.83
CA LEU A 129 20.13 0.91 22.46
C LEU A 129 19.84 0.95 23.98
N ILE A 130 19.22 -0.09 24.52
CA ILE A 130 18.88 -0.20 25.94
C ILE A 130 19.96 -0.99 26.66
#